data_3fe4777c7cdd66541edb198985e2532b
#
_entry.id   3fe4777c7cdd66541edb198985e2532b
#
_cell.length_a   1.000
_cell.length_b   1.000
_cell.length_c   1.000
_cell.angle_alpha   90.00
_cell.angle_beta   90.00
_cell.angle_gamma   90.00
#
_symmetry.space_group_name_H-M   'P 1'
#
loop_
_entity.id
_entity.type
_entity.pdbx_description
1 polymer ?
#
loop_
_entity_poly.entity_id
_entity_poly.type
_entity_poly.pdbx_seq_one_letter_code
_entity_poly.pdbx_strand_id
1 'polypeptide(L)'
;MLFKKKASLMISKGIGKSSFQRGLPQFVAVMVKNILLISFGMTLGYPTILIPSLSSNDPNEEIQLNKEQVSWIGSINLMCVPIGCILSGILTTPVGRRRSMQVITLPLAASWLLFNFSTQVWHVYIALSITGLCGGLVEAPVLSYVAEITTPHLRGMLSATSTMSLTFGILLEFIIGSFLHWRTVALISLAPPILSLILLSFMPESPHWLIMHNKLSQAQQSLAWLRGWVRVDDVKEEFEAMCQSHHVASKTGFVNEAFEGSVSNVISKPLVEPPKSFLKTKLKNSKNFAKMSFLWPLTMVSFIYFLSNFTGAWTLQTYAVNIFATLNSPMDKYYATILLGLVEFVGCFVCMFFVKLCGKRVIGFASICAVGICDIVIGTYAYKNGIQYLQFKEDIAEMSVTPSINSHNWIPLVFLILLAFFQHCGMKPLPWILIGEIYSHDTRATGCGISSAVSYLFGFLANKVFLNMISSLTISGTYWFYAGICFVGCLVMYFILPETEGRSLQEISDHFGGGTKLDNKFRRTRRPSKSNSDIYSFNVNTISINRDGSV
;
A
#
# COMPACT_ATOMS: atom_id res chain seq x y z
N MET A 1 -1.07 30.88 -16.45
CA MET A 1 -2.04 32.01 -16.56
C MET A 1 -3.36 31.58 -17.22
N LEU A 2 -3.38 30.78 -18.27
CA LEU A 2 -4.58 30.29 -18.96
C LEU A 2 -5.46 29.37 -18.09
N PHE A 3 -4.90 28.52 -17.23
CA PHE A 3 -5.65 27.66 -16.30
C PHE A 3 -6.35 28.47 -15.18
N LYS A 4 -5.72 29.54 -14.65
CA LYS A 4 -6.36 30.46 -13.70
C LYS A 4 -7.57 31.17 -14.29
N LYS A 5 -7.53 31.54 -15.59
CA LYS A 5 -8.62 32.24 -16.30
C LYS A 5 -9.79 31.27 -16.60
N LYS A 6 -9.52 29.99 -16.91
CA LYS A 6 -10.55 28.96 -17.11
C LYS A 6 -11.21 28.54 -15.79
N ALA A 7 -10.44 28.44 -14.71
CA ALA A 7 -10.98 28.22 -13.36
C ALA A 7 -11.88 29.38 -12.91
N SER A 8 -11.51 30.64 -13.20
CA SER A 8 -12.33 31.83 -12.91
C SER A 8 -13.66 31.87 -13.67
N LEU A 9 -13.71 31.36 -14.91
CA LEU A 9 -14.95 31.29 -15.70
C LEU A 9 -15.90 30.16 -15.25
N MET A 10 -15.38 29.08 -14.66
CA MET A 10 -16.20 28.01 -14.06
C MET A 10 -16.78 28.37 -12.68
N ILE A 11 -16.22 29.36 -12.00
CA ILE A 11 -16.63 29.82 -10.66
C ILE A 11 -17.94 30.64 -10.67
N SER A 12 -18.39 31.13 -11.84
CA SER A 12 -19.54 32.08 -11.92
C SER A 12 -20.93 31.43 -11.91
N LYS A 13 -21.06 30.09 -11.80
CA LYS A 13 -22.36 29.39 -11.71
C LYS A 13 -22.41 28.49 -10.47
N GLY A 14 -22.48 29.10 -9.30
CA GLY A 14 -22.71 28.40 -8.05
C GLY A 14 -24.19 28.29 -7.72
N ILE A 15 -24.87 27.26 -8.24
CA ILE A 15 -26.10 26.67 -7.66
C ILE A 15 -26.25 25.30 -8.34
N GLY A 16 -26.21 24.19 -7.58
CA GLY A 16 -26.61 22.87 -8.08
C GLY A 16 -25.52 21.96 -8.63
N LYS A 17 -24.26 21.99 -8.12
CA LYS A 17 -23.24 21.00 -8.50
C LYS A 17 -23.65 19.60 -8.03
N SER A 18 -23.70 18.64 -8.96
CA SER A 18 -24.00 17.24 -8.65
C SER A 18 -22.97 16.66 -7.66
N SER A 19 -23.35 15.63 -6.90
CA SER A 19 -22.44 14.93 -5.97
C SER A 19 -21.15 14.47 -6.67
N PHE A 20 -21.22 14.12 -7.94
CA PHE A 20 -20.10 13.75 -8.80
C PHE A 20 -19.11 14.92 -9.00
N GLN A 21 -19.62 16.12 -9.30
CA GLN A 21 -18.78 17.31 -9.52
C GLN A 21 -18.03 17.73 -8.25
N ARG A 22 -18.60 17.48 -7.06
CA ARG A 22 -17.94 17.75 -5.77
C ARG A 22 -16.83 16.73 -5.45
N GLY A 23 -16.95 15.49 -5.95
CA GLY A 23 -15.95 14.44 -5.76
C GLY A 23 -14.78 14.49 -6.76
N LEU A 24 -14.97 15.11 -7.92
CA LEU A 24 -14.01 15.10 -9.01
C LEU A 24 -12.61 15.65 -8.64
N PRO A 25 -12.45 16.78 -7.90
CA PRO A 25 -11.12 17.24 -7.51
C PRO A 25 -10.39 16.28 -6.57
N GLN A 26 -11.12 15.62 -5.66
CA GLN A 26 -10.54 14.60 -4.79
C GLN A 26 -10.04 13.40 -5.60
N PHE A 27 -10.82 12.96 -6.58
CA PHE A 27 -10.44 11.91 -7.51
C PHE A 27 -9.17 12.29 -8.28
N VAL A 28 -9.11 13.51 -8.86
CA VAL A 28 -7.94 14.00 -9.60
C VAL A 28 -6.70 14.04 -8.69
N ALA A 29 -6.81 14.59 -7.47
CA ALA A 29 -5.69 14.66 -6.55
C ALA A 29 -5.16 13.26 -6.16
N VAL A 30 -6.06 12.29 -5.98
CA VAL A 30 -5.70 10.90 -5.68
C VAL A 30 -5.07 10.23 -6.89
N MET A 31 -5.57 10.46 -8.11
CA MET A 31 -4.96 9.90 -9.32
C MET A 31 -3.56 10.45 -9.56
N VAL A 32 -3.33 11.74 -9.33
CA VAL A 32 -2.01 12.36 -9.44
C VAL A 32 -1.01 11.72 -8.46
N LYS A 33 -1.39 11.55 -7.18
CA LYS A 33 -0.50 10.88 -6.22
C LYS A 33 -0.27 9.40 -6.57
N ASN A 34 -1.25 8.74 -7.21
CA ASN A 34 -1.13 7.34 -7.63
C ASN A 34 -0.05 7.13 -8.70
N ILE A 35 0.30 8.16 -9.49
CA ILE A 35 1.43 8.09 -10.43
C ILE A 35 2.74 7.79 -9.70
N LEU A 36 2.92 8.34 -8.50
CA LEU A 36 4.09 8.02 -7.67
C LEU A 36 4.09 6.55 -7.23
N LEU A 37 2.91 5.99 -6.93
CA LEU A 37 2.77 4.57 -6.60
C LEU A 37 2.98 3.66 -7.81
N ILE A 38 2.58 4.09 -9.01
CA ILE A 38 2.94 3.39 -10.26
C ILE A 38 4.46 3.33 -10.39
N SER A 39 5.15 4.46 -10.20
CA SER A 39 6.61 4.50 -10.24
C SER A 39 7.24 3.55 -9.22
N PHE A 40 6.73 3.50 -7.99
CA PHE A 40 7.21 2.54 -6.98
C PHE A 40 6.91 1.09 -7.39
N GLY A 41 5.73 0.81 -7.96
CA GLY A 41 5.39 -0.51 -8.52
C GLY A 41 6.39 -0.95 -9.60
N MET A 42 6.79 -0.04 -10.49
CA MET A 42 7.81 -0.31 -11.51
C MET A 42 9.16 -0.72 -10.88
N THR A 43 9.58 -0.09 -9.78
CA THR A 43 10.81 -0.50 -9.09
C THR A 43 10.74 -1.90 -8.49
N LEU A 44 9.54 -2.37 -8.11
CA LEU A 44 9.35 -3.73 -7.61
C LEU A 44 9.32 -4.78 -8.74
N GLY A 45 8.87 -4.39 -9.94
CA GLY A 45 8.88 -5.24 -11.13
C GLY A 45 10.25 -5.31 -11.82
N TYR A 46 11.08 -4.29 -11.66
CA TYR A 46 12.34 -4.16 -12.40
C TYR A 46 13.34 -5.31 -12.19
N PRO A 47 13.55 -5.87 -10.97
CA PRO A 47 14.44 -7.02 -10.78
C PRO A 47 14.06 -8.23 -11.63
N THR A 48 12.77 -8.42 -11.95
CA THR A 48 12.28 -9.54 -12.78
C THR A 48 12.82 -9.49 -14.20
N ILE A 49 13.02 -8.28 -14.73
CA ILE A 49 13.58 -8.05 -16.07
C ILE A 49 15.10 -7.96 -16.02
N LEU A 50 15.63 -7.33 -14.97
CA LEU A 50 17.06 -7.10 -14.78
C LEU A 50 17.85 -8.42 -14.59
N ILE A 51 17.33 -9.34 -13.75
CA ILE A 51 18.02 -10.60 -13.43
C ILE A 51 18.30 -11.45 -14.67
N PRO A 52 17.31 -11.75 -15.54
CA PRO A 52 17.59 -12.52 -16.75
C PRO A 52 18.55 -11.83 -17.70
N SER A 53 18.41 -10.50 -17.86
CA SER A 53 19.28 -9.71 -18.74
C SER A 53 20.76 -9.74 -18.31
N LEU A 54 21.04 -9.60 -17.01
CA LEU A 54 22.39 -9.60 -16.47
C LEU A 54 22.95 -11.01 -16.19
N SER A 55 22.09 -12.05 -16.23
CA SER A 55 22.52 -13.45 -16.10
C SER A 55 22.72 -14.12 -17.45
N SER A 56 22.37 -13.45 -18.56
CA SER A 56 22.62 -13.94 -19.91
C SER A 56 24.11 -13.92 -20.24
N ASN A 57 24.57 -14.82 -21.11
CA ASN A 57 25.93 -14.81 -21.63
C ASN A 57 26.10 -13.82 -22.81
N ASP A 58 25.40 -12.68 -22.80
CA ASP A 58 25.55 -11.67 -23.85
C ASP A 58 26.94 -11.04 -23.75
N PRO A 59 27.81 -11.18 -24.76
CA PRO A 59 29.14 -10.59 -24.77
C PRO A 59 29.14 -9.05 -24.77
N ASN A 60 28.00 -8.41 -25.06
CA ASN A 60 27.86 -6.96 -25.04
C ASN A 60 27.51 -6.42 -23.63
N GLU A 61 27.16 -7.30 -22.67
CA GLU A 61 26.87 -6.87 -21.30
C GLU A 61 28.15 -6.84 -20.45
N GLU A 62 28.45 -5.65 -19.92
CA GLU A 62 29.63 -5.44 -19.04
C GLU A 62 29.44 -6.06 -17.66
N ILE A 63 28.18 -6.21 -17.23
CA ILE A 63 27.82 -6.69 -15.90
C ILE A 63 27.39 -8.17 -16.00
N GLN A 64 28.16 -9.05 -15.41
CA GLN A 64 27.79 -10.46 -15.23
C GLN A 64 27.57 -10.76 -13.75
N LEU A 65 26.53 -11.54 -13.44
CA LEU A 65 26.11 -11.83 -12.08
C LEU A 65 26.48 -13.26 -11.68
N ASN A 66 26.96 -13.40 -10.44
CA ASN A 66 27.01 -14.68 -9.77
C ASN A 66 25.69 -14.94 -8.99
N LYS A 67 25.47 -16.19 -8.55
CA LYS A 67 24.24 -16.61 -7.84
C LYS A 67 23.95 -15.78 -6.61
N GLU A 68 24.95 -15.38 -5.85
CA GLU A 68 24.78 -14.55 -4.66
C GLU A 68 24.36 -13.12 -5.02
N GLN A 69 24.96 -12.54 -6.06
CA GLN A 69 24.58 -11.22 -6.57
C GLN A 69 23.14 -11.18 -7.10
N VAL A 70 22.70 -12.23 -7.79
CA VAL A 70 21.30 -12.40 -8.21
C VAL A 70 20.36 -12.36 -7.00
N SER A 71 20.69 -13.10 -5.92
CA SER A 71 19.89 -13.09 -4.68
C SER A 71 19.82 -11.69 -4.05
N TRP A 72 20.92 -10.92 -4.08
CA TRP A 72 20.92 -9.55 -3.58
C TRP A 72 20.09 -8.61 -4.47
N ILE A 73 20.20 -8.68 -5.78
CA ILE A 73 19.40 -7.87 -6.72
C ILE A 73 17.90 -8.10 -6.50
N GLY A 74 17.48 -9.35 -6.31
CA GLY A 74 16.09 -9.67 -6.06
C GLY A 74 15.56 -9.24 -4.67
N SER A 75 16.43 -8.87 -3.73
CA SER A 75 16.02 -8.66 -2.34
C SER A 75 16.38 -7.29 -1.74
N ILE A 76 17.44 -6.62 -2.19
CA ILE A 76 17.99 -5.40 -1.55
C ILE A 76 16.98 -4.23 -1.52
N ASN A 77 16.15 -4.10 -2.56
CA ASN A 77 15.07 -3.10 -2.58
C ASN A 77 14.16 -3.28 -1.37
N LEU A 78 13.67 -4.51 -1.14
CA LEU A 78 12.77 -4.84 -0.03
C LEU A 78 13.45 -4.70 1.35
N MET A 79 14.77 -4.84 1.44
CA MET A 79 15.53 -4.60 2.66
C MET A 79 15.52 -3.12 3.07
N CYS A 80 15.57 -2.22 2.10
CA CYS A 80 15.63 -0.78 2.34
C CYS A 80 14.26 -0.14 2.61
N VAL A 81 13.15 -0.76 2.15
CA VAL A 81 11.79 -0.24 2.37
C VAL A 81 11.46 -0.06 3.86
N PRO A 82 11.72 -0.99 4.79
CA PRO A 82 11.45 -0.81 6.22
C PRO A 82 12.11 0.42 6.82
N ILE A 83 13.33 0.73 6.39
CA ILE A 83 14.06 1.92 6.83
C ILE A 83 13.31 3.18 6.37
N GLY A 84 12.87 3.19 5.11
CA GLY A 84 12.04 4.27 4.55
C GLY A 84 10.71 4.42 5.30
N CYS A 85 10.01 3.34 5.63
CA CYS A 85 8.75 3.37 6.38
C CYS A 85 8.91 4.04 7.76
N ILE A 86 9.99 3.73 8.49
CA ILE A 86 10.28 4.34 9.79
C ILE A 86 10.57 5.85 9.63
N LEU A 87 11.34 6.23 8.63
CA LEU A 87 11.70 7.62 8.36
C LEU A 87 10.55 8.43 7.76
N SER A 88 9.58 7.79 7.11
CA SER A 88 8.48 8.41 6.39
C SER A 88 7.65 9.35 7.25
N GLY A 89 7.30 8.93 8.48
CA GLY A 89 6.54 9.76 9.43
C GLY A 89 7.34 10.98 9.90
N ILE A 90 8.66 10.85 10.05
CA ILE A 90 9.57 11.93 10.48
C ILE A 90 9.65 13.00 9.38
N LEU A 91 9.72 12.59 8.12
CA LEU A 91 9.77 13.48 6.96
C LEU A 91 8.41 14.17 6.72
N THR A 92 7.32 13.41 6.78
CA THR A 92 5.98 13.87 6.38
C THR A 92 5.39 14.92 7.33
N THR A 93 5.70 14.82 8.62
CA THR A 93 5.14 15.72 9.64
C THR A 93 5.57 17.19 9.45
N PRO A 94 6.86 17.53 9.36
CA PRO A 94 7.29 18.91 9.20
C PRO A 94 7.13 19.46 7.78
N VAL A 95 7.33 18.63 6.75
CA VAL A 95 7.39 19.09 5.36
C VAL A 95 6.01 19.24 4.73
N GLY A 96 5.05 18.42 5.13
CA GLY A 96 3.71 18.31 4.55
C GLY A 96 3.58 17.08 3.64
N ARG A 97 2.32 16.71 3.33
CA ARG A 97 2.04 15.46 2.62
C ARG A 97 2.45 15.56 1.16
N ARG A 98 1.96 16.59 0.48
CA ARG A 98 2.27 16.85 -0.93
C ARG A 98 3.77 17.10 -1.15
N ARG A 99 4.37 17.98 -0.34
CA ARG A 99 5.77 18.33 -0.49
C ARG A 99 6.70 17.15 -0.21
N SER A 100 6.38 16.30 0.77
CA SER A 100 7.15 15.07 1.04
C SER A 100 7.13 14.15 -0.18
N MET A 101 5.97 13.96 -0.82
CA MET A 101 5.89 13.19 -2.07
C MET A 101 6.78 13.78 -3.16
N GLN A 102 6.79 15.11 -3.33
CA GLN A 102 7.65 15.78 -4.31
C GLN A 102 9.15 15.60 -4.03
N VAL A 103 9.57 15.72 -2.76
CA VAL A 103 10.97 15.53 -2.37
C VAL A 103 11.45 14.11 -2.67
N ILE A 104 10.59 13.11 -2.43
CA ILE A 104 10.91 11.70 -2.66
C ILE A 104 11.04 11.36 -4.16
N THR A 105 10.35 12.09 -5.05
CA THR A 105 10.48 11.85 -6.50
C THR A 105 11.89 12.14 -7.03
N LEU A 106 12.66 13.04 -6.41
CA LEU A 106 14.00 13.41 -6.86
C LEU A 106 15.00 12.25 -6.74
N PRO A 107 15.22 11.64 -5.55
CA PRO A 107 16.11 10.49 -5.45
C PRO A 107 15.59 9.28 -6.23
N LEU A 108 14.25 9.13 -6.36
CA LEU A 108 13.67 8.07 -7.17
C LEU A 108 13.98 8.25 -8.66
N ALA A 109 13.92 9.46 -9.19
CA ALA A 109 14.33 9.77 -10.56
C ALA A 109 15.84 9.58 -10.75
N ALA A 110 16.64 10.01 -9.78
CA ALA A 110 18.10 9.83 -9.82
C ALA A 110 18.49 8.33 -9.85
N SER A 111 17.76 7.47 -9.15
CA SER A 111 18.04 6.02 -9.18
C SER A 111 17.77 5.40 -10.55
N TRP A 112 16.73 5.84 -11.28
CA TRP A 112 16.48 5.39 -12.65
C TRP A 112 17.61 5.81 -13.62
N LEU A 113 18.14 7.02 -13.47
CA LEU A 113 19.33 7.44 -14.23
C LEU A 113 20.55 6.59 -13.86
N LEU A 114 20.73 6.28 -12.58
CA LEU A 114 21.83 5.44 -12.12
C LEU A 114 21.76 4.02 -12.71
N PHE A 115 20.56 3.44 -12.84
CA PHE A 115 20.38 2.16 -13.55
C PHE A 115 20.85 2.26 -15.00
N ASN A 116 20.47 3.31 -15.72
CA ASN A 116 20.84 3.46 -17.12
C ASN A 116 22.37 3.58 -17.32
N PHE A 117 23.06 4.32 -16.46
CA PHE A 117 24.51 4.55 -16.53
C PHE A 117 25.35 3.53 -15.73
N SER A 118 24.72 2.45 -15.24
CA SER A 118 25.45 1.45 -14.45
C SER A 118 26.41 0.63 -15.32
N THR A 119 27.68 0.54 -14.89
CA THR A 119 28.74 -0.27 -15.49
C THR A 119 29.24 -1.38 -14.56
N GLN A 120 28.83 -1.32 -13.29
CA GLN A 120 29.24 -2.28 -12.26
C GLN A 120 28.05 -2.69 -11.38
N VAL A 121 28.10 -3.87 -10.80
CA VAL A 121 27.03 -4.43 -9.95
C VAL A 121 26.70 -3.52 -8.76
N TRP A 122 27.69 -2.85 -8.17
CA TRP A 122 27.44 -1.97 -7.01
C TRP A 122 26.64 -0.70 -7.37
N HIS A 123 26.68 -0.20 -8.62
CA HIS A 123 25.77 0.86 -9.08
C HIS A 123 24.31 0.40 -9.04
N VAL A 124 24.06 -0.83 -9.48
CA VAL A 124 22.75 -1.46 -9.43
C VAL A 124 22.25 -1.62 -7.98
N TYR A 125 23.13 -2.05 -7.07
CA TYR A 125 22.79 -2.17 -5.65
C TYR A 125 22.41 -0.82 -5.01
N ILE A 126 23.17 0.24 -5.30
CA ILE A 126 22.87 1.58 -4.82
C ILE A 126 21.51 2.04 -5.36
N ALA A 127 21.28 1.88 -6.66
CA ALA A 127 20.01 2.27 -7.28
C ALA A 127 18.81 1.52 -6.68
N LEU A 128 18.92 0.19 -6.50
CA LEU A 128 17.89 -0.62 -5.84
C LEU A 128 17.68 -0.21 -4.37
N SER A 129 18.74 0.15 -3.65
CA SER A 129 18.66 0.61 -2.27
C SER A 129 17.94 1.96 -2.17
N ILE A 130 18.23 2.89 -3.07
CA ILE A 130 17.55 4.20 -3.13
C ILE A 130 16.06 4.00 -3.48
N THR A 131 15.74 3.16 -4.48
CA THR A 131 14.34 2.89 -4.86
C THR A 131 13.56 2.26 -3.71
N GLY A 132 14.16 1.33 -2.96
CA GLY A 132 13.55 0.73 -1.78
C GLY A 132 13.32 1.74 -0.66
N LEU A 133 14.33 2.56 -0.34
CA LEU A 133 14.21 3.63 0.65
C LEU A 133 13.09 4.62 0.27
N CYS A 134 13.04 5.05 -0.99
CA CYS A 134 11.99 5.92 -1.51
C CYS A 134 10.61 5.28 -1.41
N GLY A 135 10.50 3.98 -1.74
CA GLY A 135 9.26 3.23 -1.59
C GLY A 135 8.71 3.24 -0.17
N GLY A 136 9.57 3.04 0.83
CA GLY A 136 9.18 3.16 2.23
C GLY A 136 8.83 4.59 2.64
N LEU A 137 9.59 5.59 2.17
CA LEU A 137 9.31 7.00 2.46
C LEU A 137 7.96 7.47 1.91
N VAL A 138 7.46 6.89 0.85
CA VAL A 138 6.17 7.23 0.22
C VAL A 138 4.96 6.77 1.06
N GLU A 139 5.11 5.76 1.91
CA GLU A 139 3.98 5.15 2.65
C GLU A 139 3.17 6.16 3.47
N ALA A 140 3.80 6.89 4.39
CA ALA A 140 3.07 7.81 5.26
C ALA A 140 2.44 9.00 4.51
N PRO A 141 3.14 9.73 3.61
CA PRO A 141 2.54 10.86 2.91
C PRO A 141 1.38 10.45 1.99
N VAL A 142 1.47 9.30 1.33
CA VAL A 142 0.43 8.80 0.42
C VAL A 142 -0.84 8.42 1.20
N LEU A 143 -0.70 7.65 2.28
CA LEU A 143 -1.86 7.20 3.07
C LEU A 143 -2.53 8.36 3.79
N SER A 144 -1.75 9.25 4.43
CA SER A 144 -2.28 10.42 5.14
C SER A 144 -2.93 11.42 4.17
N TYR A 145 -2.32 11.67 3.00
CA TYR A 145 -2.89 12.58 2.02
C TYR A 145 -4.30 12.14 1.59
N VAL A 146 -4.48 10.87 1.20
CA VAL A 146 -5.80 10.34 0.83
C VAL A 146 -6.79 10.46 1.99
N ALA A 147 -6.39 10.09 3.20
CA ALA A 147 -7.26 10.12 4.37
C ALA A 147 -7.73 11.55 4.72
N GLU A 148 -6.87 12.56 4.50
CA GLU A 148 -7.10 13.95 4.87
C GLU A 148 -7.85 14.77 3.80
N ILE A 149 -7.71 14.44 2.50
CA ILE A 149 -8.35 15.19 1.41
C ILE A 149 -9.72 14.64 1.01
N THR A 150 -9.98 13.34 1.28
CA THR A 150 -11.19 12.65 0.79
C THR A 150 -12.33 12.70 1.80
N THR A 151 -13.55 12.84 1.26
CA THR A 151 -14.77 12.69 2.05
C THR A 151 -14.97 11.24 2.50
N PRO A 152 -15.63 11.00 3.66
CA PRO A 152 -15.76 9.65 4.24
C PRO A 152 -16.33 8.59 3.28
N HIS A 153 -17.32 8.96 2.44
CA HIS A 153 -17.95 8.02 1.51
C HIS A 153 -17.08 7.64 0.31
N LEU A 154 -16.11 8.48 -0.10
CA LEU A 154 -15.18 8.21 -1.19
C LEU A 154 -13.85 7.60 -0.71
N ARG A 155 -13.53 7.78 0.57
CA ARG A 155 -12.23 7.41 1.14
C ARG A 155 -11.87 5.95 0.91
N GLY A 156 -12.78 5.02 1.20
CA GLY A 156 -12.52 3.59 1.04
C GLY A 156 -12.22 3.20 -0.41
N MET A 157 -12.99 3.73 -1.36
CA MET A 157 -12.78 3.47 -2.78
C MET A 157 -11.46 4.07 -3.27
N LEU A 158 -11.19 5.34 -2.92
CA LEU A 158 -9.98 6.04 -3.36
C LEU A 158 -8.70 5.50 -2.70
N SER A 159 -8.78 5.00 -1.46
CA SER A 159 -7.65 4.33 -0.82
C SER A 159 -7.29 3.02 -1.52
N ALA A 160 -8.28 2.26 -1.96
CA ALA A 160 -8.06 0.99 -2.68
C ALA A 160 -7.34 1.19 -4.02
N THR A 161 -7.51 2.35 -4.69
CA THR A 161 -6.78 2.66 -5.92
C THR A 161 -5.27 2.73 -5.74
N SER A 162 -4.78 2.91 -4.51
CA SER A 162 -3.34 2.94 -4.21
C SER A 162 -2.69 1.59 -4.48
N THR A 163 -3.25 0.51 -3.94
CA THR A 163 -2.76 -0.86 -4.18
C THR A 163 -2.86 -1.24 -5.65
N MET A 164 -3.97 -0.86 -6.31
CA MET A 164 -4.14 -1.10 -7.76
C MET A 164 -3.07 -0.38 -8.59
N SER A 165 -2.75 0.86 -8.24
CA SER A 165 -1.73 1.64 -8.96
C SER A 165 -0.33 1.03 -8.80
N LEU A 166 -0.02 0.50 -7.62
CA LEU A 166 1.24 -0.20 -7.37
C LEU A 166 1.34 -1.47 -8.24
N THR A 167 0.31 -2.32 -8.23
CA THR A 167 0.28 -3.53 -9.05
C THR A 167 0.25 -3.22 -10.54
N PHE A 168 -0.42 -2.14 -10.95
CA PHE A 168 -0.37 -1.65 -12.33
C PHE A 168 1.04 -1.21 -12.75
N GLY A 169 1.80 -0.59 -11.83
CA GLY A 169 3.21 -0.26 -12.06
C GLY A 169 4.07 -1.50 -12.33
N ILE A 170 3.88 -2.58 -11.57
CA ILE A 170 4.55 -3.86 -11.79
C ILE A 170 4.22 -4.42 -13.18
N LEU A 171 2.93 -4.42 -13.56
CA LEU A 171 2.48 -4.87 -14.87
C LEU A 171 3.10 -4.04 -16.01
N LEU A 172 3.14 -2.70 -15.87
CA LEU A 172 3.78 -1.83 -16.86
C LEU A 172 5.25 -2.18 -17.05
N GLU A 173 5.96 -2.43 -15.94
CA GLU A 173 7.37 -2.80 -15.99
C GLU A 173 7.57 -4.14 -16.72
N PHE A 174 6.72 -5.13 -16.47
CA PHE A 174 6.76 -6.41 -17.19
C PHE A 174 6.49 -6.24 -18.68
N ILE A 175 5.52 -5.39 -19.06
CA ILE A 175 5.22 -5.11 -20.48
C ILE A 175 6.43 -4.44 -21.14
N ILE A 176 6.94 -3.34 -20.57
CA ILE A 176 8.03 -2.58 -21.18
C ILE A 176 9.31 -3.42 -21.24
N GLY A 177 9.62 -4.15 -20.16
CA GLY A 177 10.83 -4.96 -20.05
C GLY A 177 10.82 -6.23 -20.90
N SER A 178 9.64 -6.68 -21.37
CA SER A 178 9.56 -7.82 -22.29
C SER A 178 9.95 -7.47 -23.71
N PHE A 179 9.90 -6.19 -24.09
CA PHE A 179 10.18 -5.74 -25.46
C PHE A 179 11.47 -4.93 -25.58
N LEU A 180 11.99 -4.39 -24.49
CA LEU A 180 13.10 -3.45 -24.50
C LEU A 180 14.24 -3.91 -23.59
N HIS A 181 15.47 -3.51 -23.98
CA HIS A 181 16.65 -3.73 -23.15
C HIS A 181 16.54 -3.00 -21.80
N TRP A 182 17.00 -3.61 -20.71
CA TRP A 182 16.84 -3.12 -19.34
C TRP A 182 17.30 -1.66 -19.12
N ARG A 183 18.36 -1.20 -19.80
CA ARG A 183 18.81 0.21 -19.73
C ARG A 183 17.78 1.17 -20.34
N THR A 184 17.16 0.79 -21.45
CA THR A 184 16.09 1.57 -22.09
C THR A 184 14.82 1.57 -21.22
N VAL A 185 14.51 0.43 -20.59
CA VAL A 185 13.42 0.33 -19.61
C VAL A 185 13.64 1.33 -18.48
N ALA A 186 14.85 1.41 -17.92
CA ALA A 186 15.18 2.38 -16.88
C ALA A 186 14.94 3.85 -17.29
N LEU A 187 15.26 4.21 -18.55
CA LEU A 187 14.97 5.56 -19.08
C LEU A 187 13.49 5.85 -19.21
N ILE A 188 12.68 4.88 -19.65
CA ILE A 188 11.22 5.03 -19.74
C ILE A 188 10.62 5.13 -18.34
N SER A 189 11.12 4.33 -17.40
CA SER A 189 10.66 4.29 -16.01
C SER A 189 11.04 5.55 -15.20
N LEU A 190 11.87 6.43 -15.78
CA LEU A 190 12.12 7.78 -15.28
C LEU A 190 10.91 8.71 -15.48
N ALA A 191 10.02 8.44 -16.46
CA ALA A 191 8.91 9.34 -16.79
C ALA A 191 7.87 9.47 -15.67
N PRO A 192 7.38 8.40 -15.00
CA PRO A 192 6.39 8.53 -13.92
C PRO A 192 6.85 9.39 -12.73
N PRO A 193 8.07 9.28 -12.15
CA PRO A 193 8.48 10.18 -11.07
C PRO A 193 8.56 11.64 -11.51
N ILE A 194 9.05 11.93 -12.73
CA ILE A 194 9.07 13.30 -13.26
C ILE A 194 7.65 13.84 -13.44
N LEU A 195 6.76 13.04 -14.05
CA LEU A 195 5.35 13.39 -14.23
C LEU A 195 4.66 13.63 -12.89
N SER A 196 4.92 12.79 -11.89
CA SER A 196 4.40 12.95 -10.53
C SER A 196 4.88 14.26 -9.89
N LEU A 197 6.17 14.61 -10.02
CA LEU A 197 6.73 15.86 -9.50
C LEU A 197 6.02 17.08 -10.09
N ILE A 198 5.82 17.08 -11.41
CA ILE A 198 5.16 18.18 -12.13
C ILE A 198 3.69 18.28 -11.70
N LEU A 199 2.95 17.18 -11.75
CA LEU A 199 1.51 17.19 -11.47
C LEU A 199 1.20 17.46 -9.99
N LEU A 200 1.99 16.96 -9.05
CA LEU A 200 1.85 17.28 -7.63
C LEU A 200 2.03 18.77 -7.35
N SER A 201 2.79 19.49 -8.18
CA SER A 201 2.96 20.95 -8.02
C SER A 201 1.64 21.73 -8.20
N PHE A 202 0.69 21.19 -8.94
CA PHE A 202 -0.63 21.78 -9.18
C PHE A 202 -1.69 21.33 -8.16
N MET A 203 -1.39 20.33 -7.33
CA MET A 203 -2.32 19.83 -6.32
C MET A 203 -2.26 20.68 -5.04
N PRO A 204 -3.37 20.79 -4.28
CA PRO A 204 -3.34 21.46 -2.98
C PRO A 204 -2.61 20.62 -1.93
N GLU A 205 -2.08 21.27 -0.89
CA GLU A 205 -1.60 20.57 0.31
C GLU A 205 -2.80 20.18 1.19
N SER A 206 -2.61 19.22 2.11
CA SER A 206 -3.65 18.78 3.03
C SER A 206 -4.20 19.93 3.87
N PRO A 207 -5.54 20.17 3.91
CA PRO A 207 -6.15 21.16 4.77
C PRO A 207 -5.86 20.94 6.25
N HIS A 208 -5.88 19.68 6.71
CA HIS A 208 -5.56 19.29 8.09
C HIS A 208 -4.13 19.69 8.46
N TRP A 209 -3.16 19.41 7.59
CA TRP A 209 -1.77 19.78 7.83
C TRP A 209 -1.58 21.31 7.87
N LEU A 210 -2.26 22.03 6.97
CA LEU A 210 -2.19 23.50 6.92
C LEU A 210 -2.77 24.14 8.19
N ILE A 211 -3.87 23.61 8.74
CA ILE A 211 -4.44 24.06 10.02
C ILE A 211 -3.44 23.82 11.16
N MET A 212 -2.84 22.65 11.24
CA MET A 212 -1.85 22.31 12.27
C MET A 212 -0.62 23.24 12.23
N HIS A 213 -0.29 23.80 11.07
CA HIS A 213 0.83 24.73 10.88
C HIS A 213 0.39 26.20 10.84
N ASN A 214 -0.82 26.52 11.30
CA ASN A 214 -1.35 27.88 11.41
C ASN A 214 -1.50 28.64 10.07
N LYS A 215 -1.61 27.90 8.94
CA LYS A 215 -1.76 28.45 7.59
C LYS A 215 -3.23 28.47 7.17
N LEU A 216 -4.08 29.17 7.97
CA LEU A 216 -5.53 29.09 7.88
C LEU A 216 -6.09 29.52 6.51
N SER A 217 -5.59 30.61 5.92
CA SER A 217 -6.07 31.06 4.61
C SER A 217 -5.75 30.06 3.49
N GLN A 218 -4.58 29.42 3.53
CA GLN A 218 -4.21 28.36 2.58
C GLN A 218 -5.05 27.10 2.80
N ALA A 219 -5.39 26.78 4.06
CA ALA A 219 -6.25 25.64 4.39
C ALA A 219 -7.66 25.81 3.82
N GLN A 220 -8.26 27.00 3.94
CA GLN A 220 -9.56 27.32 3.35
C GLN A 220 -9.53 27.21 1.81
N GLN A 221 -8.50 27.76 1.18
CA GLN A 221 -8.32 27.65 -0.29
C GLN A 221 -8.16 26.19 -0.74
N SER A 222 -7.36 25.40 -0.01
CA SER A 222 -7.18 23.97 -0.27
C SER A 222 -8.51 23.22 -0.13
N LEU A 223 -9.27 23.48 0.92
CA LEU A 223 -10.58 22.86 1.14
C LEU A 223 -11.58 23.23 0.04
N ALA A 224 -11.66 24.51 -0.35
CA ALA A 224 -12.51 24.98 -1.44
C ALA A 224 -12.16 24.32 -2.78
N TRP A 225 -10.86 24.12 -3.05
CA TRP A 225 -10.40 23.38 -4.22
C TRP A 225 -10.87 21.91 -4.19
N LEU A 226 -10.73 21.24 -3.05
CA LEU A 226 -11.09 19.83 -2.86
C LEU A 226 -12.60 19.56 -2.85
N ARG A 227 -13.44 20.55 -2.57
CA ARG A 227 -14.91 20.42 -2.51
C ARG A 227 -15.62 20.80 -3.82
N GLY A 228 -14.88 20.85 -4.93
CA GLY A 228 -15.45 21.06 -6.25
C GLY A 228 -15.10 22.42 -6.86
N TRP A 229 -13.93 23.00 -6.52
CA TRP A 229 -13.52 24.34 -6.96
C TRP A 229 -14.60 25.39 -6.65
N VAL A 230 -15.09 25.36 -5.39
CA VAL A 230 -16.11 26.29 -4.87
C VAL A 230 -15.47 27.56 -4.28
N ARG A 231 -16.29 28.53 -3.89
CA ARG A 231 -15.81 29.70 -3.18
C ARG A 231 -15.37 29.35 -1.76
N VAL A 232 -14.47 30.13 -1.22
CA VAL A 232 -13.98 29.94 0.16
C VAL A 232 -15.12 30.05 1.18
N ASP A 233 -16.10 30.94 0.92
CA ASP A 233 -17.29 31.11 1.77
C ASP A 233 -18.17 29.85 1.84
N ASP A 234 -18.25 29.07 0.75
CA ASP A 234 -19.08 27.87 0.67
C ASP A 234 -18.56 26.70 1.54
N VAL A 235 -17.32 26.77 2.00
CA VAL A 235 -16.68 25.74 2.85
C VAL A 235 -16.42 26.22 4.28
N LYS A 236 -16.95 27.40 4.66
CA LYS A 236 -16.66 28.05 5.95
C LYS A 236 -17.09 27.19 7.14
N GLU A 237 -18.29 26.61 7.10
CA GLU A 237 -18.82 25.76 8.17
C GLU A 237 -17.96 24.48 8.36
N GLU A 238 -17.62 23.81 7.25
CA GLU A 238 -16.76 22.62 7.28
C GLU A 238 -15.36 22.97 7.81
N PHE A 239 -14.83 24.11 7.40
CA PHE A 239 -13.54 24.60 7.85
C PHE A 239 -13.53 24.92 9.36
N GLU A 240 -14.55 25.59 9.86
CA GLU A 240 -14.71 25.90 11.29
C GLU A 240 -14.82 24.62 12.13
N ALA A 241 -15.61 23.65 11.67
CA ALA A 241 -15.71 22.33 12.32
C ALA A 241 -14.36 21.59 12.35
N MET A 242 -13.56 21.69 11.27
CA MET A 242 -12.20 21.12 11.23
C MET A 242 -11.27 21.83 12.23
N CYS A 243 -11.32 23.15 12.33
CA CYS A 243 -10.54 23.92 13.30
C CYS A 243 -10.91 23.54 14.74
N GLN A 244 -12.21 23.44 15.04
CA GLN A 244 -12.69 23.02 16.36
C GLN A 244 -12.21 21.61 16.74
N SER A 245 -12.26 20.65 15.81
CA SER A 245 -11.77 19.30 16.06
C SER A 245 -10.27 19.26 16.38
N HIS A 246 -9.48 20.10 15.74
CA HIS A 246 -8.05 20.24 16.06
C HIS A 246 -7.81 20.96 17.39
N HIS A 247 -8.63 21.94 17.77
CA HIS A 247 -8.54 22.60 19.07
C HIS A 247 -8.91 21.66 20.22
N VAL A 248 -9.95 20.85 20.07
CA VAL A 248 -10.33 19.84 21.06
C VAL A 248 -9.23 18.79 21.20
N ALA A 249 -8.66 18.29 20.11
CA ALA A 249 -7.55 17.34 20.14
C ALA A 249 -6.28 17.92 20.79
N SER A 250 -6.03 19.22 20.64
CA SER A 250 -4.92 19.92 21.32
C SER A 250 -5.18 20.11 22.82
N LYS A 251 -6.44 20.33 23.24
CA LYS A 251 -6.82 20.54 24.65
C LYS A 251 -6.97 19.25 25.44
N THR A 252 -7.38 18.13 24.82
CA THR A 252 -7.46 16.83 25.51
C THR A 252 -6.09 16.27 25.89
N GLY A 253 -5.00 16.88 25.42
CA GLY A 253 -3.64 16.62 25.93
C GLY A 253 -3.28 17.38 27.20
N PHE A 254 -4.08 18.34 27.68
CA PHE A 254 -3.85 19.11 28.91
C PHE A 254 -5.18 19.54 29.56
N VAL A 255 -5.45 18.96 30.73
CA VAL A 255 -6.13 19.47 31.94
C VAL A 255 -7.32 20.41 31.78
N ASN A 256 -8.45 20.00 32.41
CA ASN A 256 -9.55 20.83 32.89
C ASN A 256 -9.11 22.19 33.43
N GLU A 257 -9.67 23.26 32.83
CA GLU A 257 -10.16 24.41 33.60
C GLU A 257 -10.96 25.37 32.67
N ALA A 258 -12.19 25.55 33.12
CA ALA A 258 -13.08 26.72 32.90
C ALA A 258 -13.27 27.28 31.48
N PHE A 259 -14.41 26.91 30.91
CA PHE A 259 -15.03 27.55 29.75
C PHE A 259 -15.87 28.76 30.24
N GLU A 260 -15.40 29.99 30.00
CA GLU A 260 -16.24 31.19 29.86
C GLU A 260 -15.55 32.21 28.95
N GLY A 261 -16.23 32.61 27.88
CA GLY A 261 -15.85 33.80 27.09
C GLY A 261 -15.98 33.65 25.58
N SER A 262 -17.04 34.22 25.07
CA SER A 262 -17.36 34.70 23.71
C SER A 262 -16.41 34.44 22.54
N VAL A 263 -17.00 33.91 21.49
CA VAL A 263 -16.42 33.49 20.19
C VAL A 263 -15.70 34.59 19.41
N SER A 264 -15.85 35.87 19.76
CA SER A 264 -15.26 36.98 19.01
C SER A 264 -13.79 37.30 19.28
N ASN A 265 -13.16 36.69 20.31
CA ASN A 265 -11.77 36.94 20.70
C ASN A 265 -10.76 35.84 20.34
N VAL A 266 -11.16 34.84 19.56
CA VAL A 266 -10.32 33.66 19.28
C VAL A 266 -9.35 33.88 18.10
N ILE A 267 -9.53 34.96 17.32
CA ILE A 267 -8.73 35.19 16.10
C ILE A 267 -7.38 35.88 16.38
N SER A 268 -7.15 36.43 17.59
CA SER A 268 -6.01 37.30 17.86
C SER A 268 -4.91 36.73 18.79
N LYS A 269 -4.97 35.49 19.22
CA LYS A 269 -3.85 34.85 19.94
C LYS A 269 -3.09 33.87 19.06
N PRO A 270 -1.73 33.92 19.01
CA PRO A 270 -0.94 32.95 18.27
C PRO A 270 -1.21 31.55 18.81
N LEU A 271 -1.78 30.72 17.94
CA LEU A 271 -2.09 29.31 18.19
C LEU A 271 -0.79 28.50 18.22
N VAL A 272 -0.30 28.24 19.42
CA VAL A 272 0.72 27.22 19.73
C VAL A 272 2.14 27.62 19.38
N GLU A 273 2.93 27.90 20.41
CA GLU A 273 4.39 27.70 20.33
C GLU A 273 4.69 26.28 19.85
N PRO A 274 5.68 26.08 18.96
CA PRO A 274 6.06 24.74 18.55
C PRO A 274 6.40 23.91 19.79
N PRO A 275 5.89 22.67 19.92
CA PRO A 275 6.06 21.90 21.14
C PRO A 275 7.53 21.66 21.41
N LYS A 276 8.09 22.33 22.39
CA LYS A 276 9.47 22.21 22.90
C LYS A 276 9.79 20.79 23.41
N SER A 277 8.90 19.82 23.26
CA SER A 277 9.07 18.45 23.76
C SER A 277 8.35 17.40 22.94
N PHE A 278 8.57 17.37 21.64
CA PHE A 278 8.10 16.26 20.77
C PHE A 278 8.59 14.89 21.28
N LEU A 279 9.82 14.82 21.78
CA LEU A 279 10.40 13.61 22.37
C LEU A 279 9.79 13.23 23.74
N LYS A 280 9.46 14.19 24.62
CA LYS A 280 8.87 13.89 25.94
C LYS A 280 7.42 13.43 25.87
N THR A 281 6.63 13.97 24.95
CA THR A 281 5.25 13.51 24.71
C THR A 281 5.22 12.10 24.09
N LYS A 282 6.20 11.78 23.22
CA LYS A 282 6.38 10.45 22.63
C LYS A 282 6.73 9.39 23.68
N LEU A 283 7.53 9.73 24.68
CA LEU A 283 7.89 8.82 25.78
C LEU A 283 6.72 8.56 26.76
N LYS A 284 5.83 9.53 26.98
CA LYS A 284 4.65 9.36 27.85
C LYS A 284 3.61 8.41 27.24
N ASN A 285 3.53 8.36 25.89
CA ASN A 285 2.66 7.43 25.16
C ASN A 285 3.26 6.02 24.99
N SER A 286 4.52 5.79 25.36
CA SER A 286 5.17 4.47 25.19
C SER A 286 4.45 3.33 25.93
N LYS A 287 3.79 3.62 27.05
CA LYS A 287 2.97 2.63 27.78
C LYS A 287 1.78 2.09 26.98
N ASN A 288 1.26 2.84 25.99
CA ASN A 288 0.16 2.37 25.15
C ASN A 288 0.62 1.32 24.13
N PHE A 289 1.89 1.33 23.74
CA PHE A 289 2.46 0.34 22.83
C PHE A 289 2.80 -0.99 23.52
N ALA A 290 2.90 -1.00 24.84
CA ALA A 290 3.09 -2.22 25.63
C ALA A 290 1.77 -2.91 26.01
N LYS A 291 0.61 -2.30 25.71
CA LYS A 291 -0.70 -2.90 26.03
C LYS A 291 -1.02 -4.05 25.07
N MET A 292 -1.70 -5.07 25.57
CA MET A 292 -2.17 -6.20 24.75
C MET A 292 -3.08 -5.74 23.61
N SER A 293 -3.83 -4.65 23.76
CA SER A 293 -4.65 -4.03 22.72
C SER A 293 -3.86 -3.50 21.51
N PHE A 294 -2.53 -3.35 21.64
CA PHE A 294 -1.64 -3.03 20.53
C PHE A 294 -0.81 -4.25 20.09
N LEU A 295 -0.26 -5.01 21.04
CA LEU A 295 0.64 -6.13 20.72
C LEU A 295 -0.09 -7.29 20.03
N TRP A 296 -1.31 -7.62 20.45
CA TRP A 296 -2.08 -8.71 19.85
C TRP A 296 -2.43 -8.46 18.37
N PRO A 297 -3.03 -7.30 17.99
CA PRO A 297 -3.22 -6.96 16.59
C PRO A 297 -1.92 -6.96 15.78
N LEU A 298 -0.83 -6.42 16.33
CA LEU A 298 0.47 -6.38 15.68
C LEU A 298 1.00 -7.80 15.39
N THR A 299 0.94 -8.70 16.38
CA THR A 299 1.39 -10.10 16.22
C THR A 299 0.53 -10.83 15.19
N MET A 300 -0.81 -10.66 15.25
CA MET A 300 -1.73 -11.28 14.32
C MET A 300 -1.45 -10.84 12.87
N VAL A 301 -1.32 -9.53 12.64
CA VAL A 301 -1.06 -9.03 11.29
C VAL A 301 0.35 -9.40 10.82
N SER A 302 1.34 -9.37 11.70
CA SER A 302 2.71 -9.82 11.36
C SER A 302 2.72 -11.29 10.93
N PHE A 303 1.93 -12.13 11.58
CA PHE A 303 1.77 -13.53 11.18
C PHE A 303 1.09 -13.66 9.80
N ILE A 304 0.05 -12.87 9.51
CA ILE A 304 -0.60 -12.88 8.20
C ILE A 304 0.36 -12.36 7.12
N TYR A 305 1.19 -11.35 7.42
CA TYR A 305 2.24 -10.90 6.51
C TYR A 305 3.31 -11.98 6.29
N PHE A 306 3.72 -12.70 7.35
CA PHE A 306 4.60 -13.85 7.19
C PHE A 306 4.00 -14.87 6.21
N LEU A 307 2.75 -15.29 6.41
CA LEU A 307 2.07 -16.20 5.47
C LEU A 307 2.03 -15.64 4.06
N SER A 308 1.61 -14.38 3.90
CA SER A 308 1.50 -13.74 2.58
C SER A 308 2.83 -13.70 1.81
N ASN A 309 3.95 -13.62 2.51
CA ASN A 309 5.27 -13.51 1.88
C ASN A 309 5.96 -14.88 1.67
N PHE A 310 5.77 -15.84 2.60
CA PHE A 310 6.38 -17.16 2.54
C PHE A 310 5.52 -18.23 1.83
N THR A 311 4.54 -17.82 1.06
CA THR A 311 3.74 -18.65 0.14
C THR A 311 4.16 -18.48 -1.32
N GLY A 312 5.38 -18.04 -1.57
CA GLY A 312 5.97 -17.94 -2.90
C GLY A 312 5.59 -16.72 -3.74
N ALA A 313 4.76 -15.79 -3.24
CA ALA A 313 4.27 -14.65 -4.02
C ALA A 313 5.39 -13.70 -4.51
N TRP A 314 6.28 -13.27 -3.60
CA TRP A 314 7.38 -12.37 -3.94
C TRP A 314 8.45 -13.05 -4.80
N THR A 315 8.73 -14.31 -4.51
CA THR A 315 9.72 -15.08 -5.27
C THR A 315 9.23 -15.36 -6.69
N LEU A 316 7.94 -15.71 -6.86
CA LEU A 316 7.34 -15.84 -8.18
C LEU A 316 7.40 -14.54 -8.95
N GLN A 317 7.06 -13.41 -8.34
CA GLN A 317 7.12 -12.10 -8.99
C GLN A 317 8.55 -11.72 -9.39
N THR A 318 9.53 -11.89 -8.49
CA THR A 318 10.93 -11.48 -8.72
C THR A 318 11.65 -12.38 -9.74
N TYR A 319 11.39 -13.68 -9.72
CA TYR A 319 12.07 -14.67 -10.57
C TYR A 319 11.17 -15.27 -11.66
N ALA A 320 10.07 -14.57 -12.02
CA ALA A 320 9.05 -15.09 -12.93
C ALA A 320 9.63 -15.59 -14.24
N VAL A 321 10.44 -14.79 -14.92
CA VAL A 321 11.06 -15.14 -16.21
C VAL A 321 11.89 -16.43 -16.10
N ASN A 322 12.70 -16.54 -15.04
CA ASN A 322 13.54 -17.72 -14.81
C ASN A 322 12.72 -18.96 -14.42
N ILE A 323 11.65 -18.79 -13.63
CA ILE A 323 10.75 -19.89 -13.23
C ILE A 323 10.00 -20.42 -14.45
N PHE A 324 9.42 -19.56 -15.30
CA PHE A 324 8.74 -19.99 -16.52
C PHE A 324 9.68 -20.66 -17.51
N ALA A 325 10.91 -20.14 -17.65
CA ALA A 325 11.94 -20.78 -18.48
C ALA A 325 12.32 -22.18 -17.95
N THR A 326 12.57 -22.29 -16.65
CA THR A 326 13.00 -23.55 -16.02
C THR A 326 11.93 -24.63 -16.06
N LEU A 327 10.66 -24.27 -15.92
CA LEU A 327 9.54 -25.21 -15.94
C LEU A 327 9.06 -25.55 -17.38
N ASN A 328 9.79 -25.11 -18.41
CA ASN A 328 9.50 -25.38 -19.81
C ASN A 328 8.05 -24.99 -20.20
N SER A 329 7.64 -23.79 -19.83
CA SER A 329 6.32 -23.24 -20.19
C SER A 329 6.12 -23.26 -21.70
N PRO A 330 4.93 -23.63 -22.23
CA PRO A 330 4.64 -23.62 -23.66
C PRO A 330 4.58 -22.21 -24.26
N MET A 331 4.44 -21.19 -23.40
CA MET A 331 4.44 -19.78 -23.75
C MET A 331 5.84 -19.20 -23.53
N ASP A 332 6.23 -18.24 -24.35
CA ASP A 332 7.46 -17.48 -24.13
C ASP A 332 7.51 -16.91 -22.69
N LYS A 333 8.69 -17.01 -22.06
CA LYS A 333 8.93 -16.62 -20.66
C LYS A 333 8.53 -15.17 -20.36
N TYR A 334 8.72 -14.25 -21.30
CA TYR A 334 8.36 -12.83 -21.14
C TYR A 334 6.85 -12.60 -21.28
N TYR A 335 6.20 -13.25 -22.26
CA TYR A 335 4.72 -13.17 -22.38
C TYR A 335 4.01 -13.83 -21.20
N ALA A 336 4.55 -14.94 -20.68
CA ALA A 336 4.04 -15.56 -19.46
C ALA A 336 4.17 -14.62 -18.24
N THR A 337 5.25 -13.84 -18.17
CA THR A 337 5.45 -12.82 -17.12
C THR A 337 4.50 -11.62 -17.27
N ILE A 338 4.19 -11.18 -18.49
CA ILE A 338 3.14 -10.16 -18.71
C ILE A 338 1.78 -10.69 -18.25
N LEU A 339 1.45 -11.93 -18.62
CA LEU A 339 0.19 -12.57 -18.19
C LEU A 339 0.12 -12.70 -16.67
N LEU A 340 1.23 -13.02 -16.00
CA LEU A 340 1.34 -13.03 -14.55
C LEU A 340 0.95 -11.66 -13.96
N GLY A 341 1.59 -10.58 -14.40
CA GLY A 341 1.32 -9.22 -13.91
C GLY A 341 -0.13 -8.78 -14.19
N LEU A 342 -0.69 -9.15 -15.35
CA LEU A 342 -2.09 -8.87 -15.68
C LEU A 342 -3.04 -9.56 -14.70
N VAL A 343 -2.79 -10.82 -14.39
CA VAL A 343 -3.63 -11.62 -13.48
C VAL A 343 -3.48 -11.14 -12.03
N GLU A 344 -2.30 -10.69 -11.61
CA GLU A 344 -2.09 -10.02 -10.32
C GLU A 344 -2.94 -8.74 -10.20
N PHE A 345 -2.95 -7.91 -11.24
CA PHE A 345 -3.75 -6.69 -11.30
C PHE A 345 -5.25 -6.98 -11.25
N VAL A 346 -5.72 -7.96 -12.05
CA VAL A 346 -7.12 -8.41 -12.03
C VAL A 346 -7.49 -9.01 -10.68
N GLY A 347 -6.62 -9.79 -10.05
CA GLY A 347 -6.82 -10.36 -8.71
C GLY A 347 -7.06 -9.30 -7.64
N CYS A 348 -6.27 -8.21 -7.64
CA CYS A 348 -6.48 -7.08 -6.75
C CYS A 348 -7.85 -6.42 -6.96
N PHE A 349 -8.27 -6.27 -8.23
CA PHE A 349 -9.59 -5.71 -8.56
C PHE A 349 -10.72 -6.59 -8.06
N VAL A 350 -10.63 -7.89 -8.30
CA VAL A 350 -11.59 -8.91 -7.84
C VAL A 350 -11.68 -8.93 -6.31
N CYS A 351 -10.56 -8.83 -5.61
CA CYS A 351 -10.51 -8.76 -4.15
C CYS A 351 -11.41 -7.64 -3.58
N MET A 352 -11.38 -6.44 -4.16
CA MET A 352 -12.19 -5.31 -3.69
C MET A 352 -13.70 -5.58 -3.72
N PHE A 353 -14.17 -6.35 -4.70
CA PHE A 353 -15.58 -6.74 -4.79
C PHE A 353 -15.93 -7.86 -3.81
N PHE A 354 -15.12 -8.90 -3.78
CA PHE A 354 -15.42 -10.11 -2.99
C PHE A 354 -15.30 -9.87 -1.48
N VAL A 355 -14.37 -9.00 -1.03
CA VAL A 355 -14.30 -8.61 0.39
C VAL A 355 -15.63 -8.09 0.91
N LYS A 356 -16.34 -7.27 0.13
CA LYS A 356 -17.67 -6.73 0.50
C LYS A 356 -18.80 -7.74 0.41
N LEU A 357 -18.64 -8.82 -0.35
CA LEU A 357 -19.66 -9.83 -0.59
C LEU A 357 -19.57 -11.00 0.37
N CYS A 358 -18.36 -11.48 0.64
CA CYS A 358 -18.11 -12.73 1.38
C CYS A 358 -17.46 -12.48 2.75
N GLY A 359 -16.90 -11.27 2.99
CA GLY A 359 -16.11 -10.98 4.17
C GLY A 359 -14.62 -11.31 4.00
N LYS A 360 -13.80 -10.73 4.87
CA LYS A 360 -12.33 -10.82 4.80
C LYS A 360 -11.82 -12.20 5.19
N ARG A 361 -12.45 -12.80 6.19
CA ARG A 361 -12.06 -14.10 6.70
C ARG A 361 -12.24 -15.20 5.65
N VAL A 362 -13.38 -15.24 4.98
CA VAL A 362 -13.70 -16.27 3.96
C VAL A 362 -12.73 -16.17 2.78
N ILE A 363 -12.46 -14.95 2.30
CA ILE A 363 -11.54 -14.73 1.18
C ILE A 363 -10.13 -15.12 1.56
N GLY A 364 -9.66 -14.78 2.75
CA GLY A 364 -8.36 -15.18 3.25
C GLY A 364 -8.18 -16.71 3.25
N PHE A 365 -9.17 -17.45 3.74
CA PHE A 365 -9.14 -18.93 3.73
C PHE A 365 -9.18 -19.50 2.32
N ALA A 366 -10.10 -19.05 1.48
CA ALA A 366 -10.21 -19.54 0.11
C ALA A 366 -8.90 -19.29 -0.67
N SER A 367 -8.31 -18.12 -0.50
CA SER A 367 -7.07 -17.72 -1.14
C SER A 367 -5.89 -18.59 -0.70
N ILE A 368 -5.63 -18.73 0.61
CA ILE A 368 -4.49 -19.50 1.11
C ILE A 368 -4.60 -20.99 0.78
N CYS A 369 -5.80 -21.58 0.84
CA CYS A 369 -6.02 -22.97 0.45
C CYS A 369 -5.77 -23.18 -1.05
N ALA A 370 -6.27 -22.29 -1.90
CA ALA A 370 -6.07 -22.38 -3.34
C ALA A 370 -4.58 -22.24 -3.72
N VAL A 371 -3.85 -21.33 -3.06
CA VAL A 371 -2.40 -21.17 -3.23
C VAL A 371 -1.67 -22.46 -2.85
N GLY A 372 -1.96 -23.05 -1.69
CA GLY A 372 -1.34 -24.30 -1.25
C GLY A 372 -1.59 -25.46 -2.21
N ILE A 373 -2.78 -25.55 -2.81
CA ILE A 373 -3.09 -26.55 -3.86
C ILE A 373 -2.22 -26.30 -5.10
N CYS A 374 -2.11 -25.05 -5.55
CA CYS A 374 -1.26 -24.71 -6.70
C CYS A 374 0.21 -25.07 -6.43
N ASP A 375 0.73 -24.79 -5.24
CA ASP A 375 2.09 -25.13 -4.84
C ASP A 375 2.35 -26.64 -4.87
N ILE A 376 1.39 -27.47 -4.39
CA ILE A 376 1.50 -28.93 -4.48
C ILE A 376 1.59 -29.38 -5.93
N VAL A 377 0.75 -28.86 -6.81
CA VAL A 377 0.74 -29.25 -8.22
C VAL A 377 2.04 -28.87 -8.91
N ILE A 378 2.54 -27.64 -8.69
CA ILE A 378 3.80 -27.16 -9.28
C ILE A 378 4.98 -28.02 -8.78
N GLY A 379 5.07 -28.24 -7.45
CA GLY A 379 6.11 -29.05 -6.85
C GLY A 379 6.10 -30.49 -7.36
N THR A 380 4.91 -31.08 -7.50
CA THR A 380 4.74 -32.46 -8.02
C THR A 380 5.09 -32.54 -9.50
N TYR A 381 4.75 -31.52 -10.30
CA TYR A 381 5.16 -31.46 -11.70
C TYR A 381 6.67 -31.37 -11.85
N ALA A 382 7.34 -30.52 -11.09
CA ALA A 382 8.79 -30.39 -11.11
C ALA A 382 9.48 -31.69 -10.69
N TYR A 383 8.96 -32.37 -9.68
CA TYR A 383 9.47 -33.67 -9.23
C TYR A 383 9.37 -34.75 -10.32
N LYS A 384 8.19 -34.89 -10.96
CA LYS A 384 7.94 -35.89 -12.01
C LYS A 384 8.80 -35.68 -13.26
N ASN A 385 9.13 -34.41 -13.57
CA ASN A 385 9.95 -34.07 -14.74
C ASN A 385 11.45 -33.93 -14.40
N GLY A 386 11.88 -34.25 -13.17
CA GLY A 386 13.28 -34.20 -12.76
C GLY A 386 13.89 -32.80 -12.72
N ILE A 387 13.06 -31.74 -12.65
CA ILE A 387 13.51 -30.33 -12.62
C ILE A 387 13.96 -29.99 -11.19
N GLN A 388 15.26 -29.84 -10.99
CA GLN A 388 15.82 -29.68 -9.64
C GLN A 388 16.18 -28.23 -9.32
N TYR A 389 16.81 -27.50 -10.25
CA TYR A 389 17.40 -26.19 -10.00
C TYR A 389 16.90 -25.15 -10.98
N LEU A 390 16.94 -23.88 -10.56
CA LEU A 390 16.56 -22.74 -11.39
C LEU A 390 17.68 -22.44 -12.40
N GLN A 391 17.30 -22.29 -13.67
CA GLN A 391 18.22 -21.95 -14.76
C GLN A 391 18.40 -20.45 -14.84
N PHE A 392 19.65 -19.97 -14.78
CA PHE A 392 20.02 -18.57 -14.95
C PHE A 392 20.79 -18.32 -16.25
N LYS A 393 21.48 -19.33 -16.78
CA LYS A 393 22.21 -19.26 -18.04
C LYS A 393 21.48 -20.05 -19.10
N GLU A 394 21.43 -19.52 -20.31
CA GLU A 394 21.11 -20.31 -21.49
C GLU A 394 22.36 -21.14 -21.84
N ASP A 395 22.62 -22.17 -21.08
CA ASP A 395 23.64 -23.18 -21.45
C ASP A 395 23.09 -24.01 -22.62
N ILE A 396 23.12 -23.42 -23.82
CA ILE A 396 22.68 -24.02 -25.09
C ILE A 396 23.62 -25.18 -25.49
N ALA A 397 24.78 -25.32 -24.81
CA ALA A 397 25.86 -26.18 -25.28
C ALA A 397 25.87 -27.64 -24.73
N GLU A 398 25.16 -27.95 -23.63
CA GLU A 398 25.34 -29.30 -23.01
C GLU A 398 24.06 -30.13 -22.76
N MET A 399 22.88 -29.66 -23.12
CA MET A 399 21.67 -30.49 -23.07
C MET A 399 21.13 -30.77 -24.46
N SER A 400 21.81 -31.71 -25.18
CA SER A 400 21.19 -32.52 -26.23
C SER A 400 20.21 -33.57 -25.65
N VAL A 401 19.44 -33.18 -24.65
CA VAL A 401 18.19 -33.85 -24.32
C VAL A 401 17.13 -33.20 -25.20
N THR A 402 16.80 -33.88 -26.29
CA THR A 402 15.61 -33.59 -27.09
C THR A 402 14.50 -33.18 -26.15
N PRO A 403 13.88 -31.97 -26.31
CA PRO A 403 12.72 -31.63 -25.52
C PRO A 403 11.68 -32.71 -25.81
N SER A 404 11.51 -33.66 -24.89
CA SER A 404 10.34 -34.53 -24.95
C SER A 404 9.16 -33.54 -24.89
N ILE A 405 8.44 -33.44 -26.00
CA ILE A 405 7.19 -32.65 -26.08
C ILE A 405 6.22 -33.42 -25.17
N ASN A 406 6.38 -33.20 -23.87
CA ASN A 406 5.46 -33.73 -22.89
C ASN A 406 4.14 -32.97 -23.10
N SER A 407 3.09 -33.68 -23.43
CA SER A 407 1.73 -33.16 -23.65
C SER A 407 1.18 -32.35 -22.46
N HIS A 408 1.93 -32.25 -21.37
CA HIS A 408 1.52 -31.64 -20.09
C HIS A 408 2.30 -30.36 -19.72
N ASN A 409 3.09 -29.75 -20.61
CA ASN A 409 3.89 -28.55 -20.35
C ASN A 409 3.05 -27.31 -19.98
N TRP A 410 1.74 -27.32 -20.25
CA TRP A 410 0.82 -26.26 -19.86
C TRP A 410 0.52 -26.20 -18.35
N ILE A 411 0.74 -27.30 -17.60
CA ILE A 411 0.41 -27.41 -16.18
C ILE A 411 1.12 -26.33 -15.35
N PRO A 412 2.47 -26.17 -15.40
CA PRO A 412 3.13 -25.14 -14.60
C PRO A 412 2.67 -23.73 -14.96
N LEU A 413 2.43 -23.44 -16.24
CA LEU A 413 1.94 -22.14 -16.66
C LEU A 413 0.60 -21.80 -15.98
N VAL A 414 -0.39 -22.71 -16.11
CA VAL A 414 -1.72 -22.48 -15.56
C VAL A 414 -1.69 -22.35 -14.03
N PHE A 415 -0.97 -23.24 -13.34
CA PHE A 415 -0.96 -23.22 -11.88
C PHE A 415 -0.12 -22.08 -11.29
N LEU A 416 0.93 -21.60 -11.94
CA LEU A 416 1.64 -20.39 -11.55
C LEU A 416 0.76 -19.13 -11.72
N ILE A 417 0.01 -19.05 -12.82
CA ILE A 417 -0.93 -17.95 -13.06
C ILE A 417 -2.10 -17.98 -12.04
N LEU A 418 -2.65 -19.16 -11.75
CA LEU A 418 -3.68 -19.32 -10.72
C LEU A 418 -3.16 -18.98 -9.32
N LEU A 419 -1.92 -19.38 -9.00
CA LEU A 419 -1.25 -19.02 -7.75
C LEU A 419 -1.20 -17.50 -7.59
N ALA A 420 -0.72 -16.79 -8.61
CA ALA A 420 -0.64 -15.32 -8.60
C ALA A 420 -2.04 -14.68 -8.47
N PHE A 421 -3.05 -15.23 -9.15
CA PHE A 421 -4.43 -14.75 -9.04
C PHE A 421 -4.96 -14.87 -7.61
N PHE A 422 -4.87 -16.07 -7.02
CA PHE A 422 -5.40 -16.31 -5.68
C PHE A 422 -4.63 -15.52 -4.62
N GLN A 423 -3.31 -15.36 -4.77
CA GLN A 423 -2.51 -14.51 -3.90
C GLN A 423 -3.04 -13.06 -3.87
N HIS A 424 -3.29 -12.48 -5.05
CA HIS A 424 -3.76 -11.10 -5.16
C HIS A 424 -5.28 -10.94 -4.96
N CYS A 425 -6.05 -12.02 -5.08
CA CYS A 425 -7.48 -12.03 -4.75
C CYS A 425 -7.75 -12.02 -3.24
N GLY A 426 -6.81 -12.45 -2.40
CA GLY A 426 -7.04 -12.53 -0.96
C GLY A 426 -5.80 -12.28 -0.10
N MET A 427 -4.83 -13.19 -0.10
CA MET A 427 -3.74 -13.20 0.88
C MET A 427 -2.88 -11.95 0.90
N LYS A 428 -2.54 -11.39 -0.26
CA LYS A 428 -1.66 -10.22 -0.36
C LYS A 428 -2.35 -8.91 0.06
N PRO A 429 -3.60 -8.61 -0.35
CA PRO A 429 -4.32 -7.41 0.11
C PRO A 429 -4.86 -7.49 1.55
N LEU A 430 -5.15 -8.68 2.06
CA LEU A 430 -5.81 -8.88 3.35
C LEU A 430 -5.13 -8.15 4.52
N PRO A 431 -3.82 -8.34 4.79
CA PRO A 431 -3.18 -7.67 5.91
C PRO A 431 -3.14 -6.13 5.74
N TRP A 432 -3.04 -5.62 4.51
CA TRP A 432 -3.09 -4.18 4.23
C TRP A 432 -4.46 -3.56 4.52
N ILE A 433 -5.54 -4.32 4.31
CA ILE A 433 -6.89 -3.89 4.68
C ILE A 433 -7.04 -3.91 6.21
N LEU A 434 -6.56 -4.98 6.86
CA LEU A 434 -6.67 -5.16 8.30
C LEU A 434 -5.95 -4.07 9.10
N ILE A 435 -4.73 -3.67 8.73
CA ILE A 435 -3.98 -2.63 9.47
C ILE A 435 -4.73 -1.30 9.55
N GLY A 436 -5.60 -1.00 8.59
CA GLY A 436 -6.43 0.21 8.61
C GLY A 436 -7.57 0.17 9.65
N GLU A 437 -7.91 -1.02 10.16
CA GLU A 437 -9.10 -1.23 10.99
C GLU A 437 -8.82 -1.69 12.43
N ILE A 438 -7.77 -2.49 12.62
CA ILE A 438 -7.53 -3.19 13.90
C ILE A 438 -6.87 -2.33 14.97
N TYR A 439 -6.15 -1.28 14.58
CA TYR A 439 -5.48 -0.40 15.54
C TYR A 439 -6.42 0.68 16.06
N SER A 440 -6.33 0.97 17.37
CA SER A 440 -7.02 2.09 17.99
C SER A 440 -6.58 3.43 17.38
N HIS A 441 -7.40 4.45 17.47
CA HIS A 441 -7.15 5.76 16.87
C HIS A 441 -5.76 6.32 17.23
N ASP A 442 -5.35 6.19 18.50
CA ASP A 442 -4.10 6.76 19.03
C ASP A 442 -2.83 6.04 18.56
N THR A 443 -2.93 4.75 18.27
CA THR A 443 -1.77 3.90 17.91
C THR A 443 -1.74 3.54 16.41
N ARG A 444 -2.80 3.87 15.66
CA ARG A 444 -2.98 3.44 14.26
C ARG A 444 -1.82 3.83 13.36
N ALA A 445 -1.39 5.09 13.39
CA ALA A 445 -0.32 5.57 12.51
C ALA A 445 0.99 4.81 12.73
N THR A 446 1.37 4.61 14.00
CA THR A 446 2.58 3.87 14.36
C THR A 446 2.41 2.37 14.10
N GLY A 447 1.23 1.80 14.40
CA GLY A 447 0.93 0.40 14.15
C GLY A 447 0.97 0.06 12.66
N CYS A 448 0.38 0.90 11.81
CA CYS A 448 0.46 0.75 10.35
C CYS A 448 1.92 0.79 9.87
N GLY A 449 2.70 1.77 10.30
CA GLY A 449 4.11 1.91 9.89
C GLY A 449 4.97 0.72 10.30
N ILE A 450 4.84 0.23 11.54
CA ILE A 450 5.56 -0.97 12.01
C ILE A 450 5.12 -2.21 11.23
N SER A 451 3.81 -2.40 11.05
CA SER A 451 3.27 -3.55 10.30
C SER A 451 3.73 -3.56 8.84
N SER A 452 3.76 -2.40 8.18
CA SER A 452 4.29 -2.27 6.81
C SER A 452 5.79 -2.63 6.76
N ALA A 453 6.58 -2.11 7.71
CA ALA A 453 8.00 -2.44 7.80
C ALA A 453 8.23 -3.95 7.99
N VAL A 454 7.44 -4.60 8.85
CA VAL A 454 7.49 -6.06 9.06
C VAL A 454 7.13 -6.82 7.78
N SER A 455 6.12 -6.36 7.02
CA SER A 455 5.75 -6.97 5.74
C SER A 455 6.92 -7.01 4.76
N TYR A 456 7.56 -5.85 4.53
CA TYR A 456 8.69 -5.76 3.61
C TYR A 456 9.93 -6.51 4.10
N LEU A 457 10.14 -6.59 5.43
CA LEU A 457 11.20 -7.42 6.01
C LEU A 457 10.98 -8.91 5.69
N PHE A 458 9.74 -9.41 5.82
CA PHE A 458 9.43 -10.78 5.41
C PHE A 458 9.56 -10.98 3.90
N GLY A 459 9.19 -9.99 3.09
CA GLY A 459 9.41 -10.03 1.64
C GLY A 459 10.91 -10.10 1.29
N PHE A 460 11.75 -9.32 1.95
CA PHE A 460 13.20 -9.41 1.83
C PHE A 460 13.71 -10.80 2.18
N LEU A 461 13.32 -11.33 3.33
CA LEU A 461 13.77 -12.65 3.78
C LEU A 461 13.32 -13.75 2.81
N ALA A 462 12.07 -13.72 2.35
CA ALA A 462 11.54 -14.69 1.39
C ALA A 462 12.35 -14.71 0.09
N ASN A 463 12.63 -13.53 -0.50
CA ASN A 463 13.43 -13.44 -1.72
C ASN A 463 14.90 -13.82 -1.50
N LYS A 464 15.50 -13.39 -0.37
CA LYS A 464 16.92 -13.65 -0.07
C LYS A 464 17.20 -15.15 0.13
N VAL A 465 16.28 -15.85 0.81
CA VAL A 465 16.43 -17.27 1.12
C VAL A 465 16.05 -18.18 -0.05
N PHE A 466 15.27 -17.70 -1.00
CA PHE A 466 14.68 -18.51 -2.09
C PHE A 466 15.70 -19.32 -2.88
N LEU A 467 16.78 -18.69 -3.36
CA LEU A 467 17.80 -19.40 -4.14
C LEU A 467 18.57 -20.44 -3.32
N ASN A 468 18.74 -20.19 -2.02
CA ASN A 468 19.33 -21.15 -1.10
C ASN A 468 18.38 -22.31 -0.82
N MET A 469 17.07 -22.05 -0.71
CA MET A 469 16.06 -23.08 -0.57
C MET A 469 16.04 -24.01 -1.79
N ILE A 470 16.05 -23.45 -3.02
CA ILE A 470 16.11 -24.26 -4.24
C ILE A 470 17.38 -25.10 -4.28
N SER A 471 18.54 -24.57 -3.85
CA SER A 471 19.78 -25.34 -3.86
C SER A 471 19.80 -26.49 -2.83
N SER A 472 19.06 -26.36 -1.73
CA SER A 472 19.02 -27.37 -0.66
C SER A 472 17.83 -28.32 -0.78
N LEU A 473 16.66 -27.81 -1.16
CA LEU A 473 15.39 -28.57 -1.19
C LEU A 473 14.93 -28.93 -2.61
N THR A 474 15.62 -28.46 -3.64
CA THR A 474 15.18 -28.44 -5.05
C THR A 474 13.96 -27.53 -5.27
N ILE A 475 13.55 -27.33 -6.53
CA ILE A 475 12.31 -26.61 -6.87
C ILE A 475 11.10 -27.31 -6.26
N SER A 476 11.02 -28.65 -6.42
CA SER A 476 9.91 -29.44 -5.90
C SER A 476 9.76 -29.31 -4.39
N GLY A 477 10.84 -29.45 -3.63
CA GLY A 477 10.82 -29.32 -2.18
C GLY A 477 10.47 -27.93 -1.71
N THR A 478 10.90 -26.89 -2.44
CA THR A 478 10.59 -25.50 -2.13
C THR A 478 9.09 -25.21 -2.27
N TYR A 479 8.44 -25.66 -3.37
CA TYR A 479 7.00 -25.48 -3.54
C TYR A 479 6.19 -26.33 -2.55
N TRP A 480 6.62 -27.55 -2.22
CA TRP A 480 5.97 -28.35 -1.17
C TRP A 480 6.12 -27.72 0.21
N PHE A 481 7.26 -27.08 0.49
CA PHE A 481 7.45 -26.30 1.72
C PHE A 481 6.47 -25.11 1.79
N TYR A 482 6.27 -24.38 0.69
CA TYR A 482 5.27 -23.29 0.62
C TYR A 482 3.86 -23.82 0.82
N ALA A 483 3.50 -24.94 0.21
CA ALA A 483 2.23 -25.62 0.45
C ALA A 483 2.02 -25.97 1.93
N GLY A 484 3.05 -26.50 2.61
CA GLY A 484 3.02 -26.78 4.03
C GLY A 484 2.74 -25.54 4.87
N ILE A 485 3.39 -24.41 4.55
CA ILE A 485 3.12 -23.12 5.20
C ILE A 485 1.67 -22.68 4.97
N CYS A 486 1.12 -22.85 3.76
CA CYS A 486 -0.26 -22.50 3.45
C CYS A 486 -1.25 -23.29 4.33
N PHE A 487 -1.09 -24.59 4.47
CA PHE A 487 -2.02 -25.43 5.25
C PHE A 487 -1.90 -25.20 6.75
N VAL A 488 -0.68 -25.11 7.28
CA VAL A 488 -0.46 -24.76 8.70
C VAL A 488 -0.97 -23.34 8.97
N GLY A 489 -0.69 -22.41 8.07
CA GLY A 489 -1.17 -21.04 8.15
C GLY A 489 -2.68 -20.93 8.13
N CYS A 490 -3.37 -21.71 7.29
CA CYS A 490 -4.82 -21.80 7.25
C CYS A 490 -5.39 -22.24 8.60
N LEU A 491 -4.81 -23.28 9.20
CA LEU A 491 -5.22 -23.78 10.51
C LEU A 491 -5.05 -22.70 11.60
N VAL A 492 -3.91 -22.02 11.64
CA VAL A 492 -3.62 -20.98 12.63
C VAL A 492 -4.53 -19.76 12.42
N MET A 493 -4.74 -19.32 11.18
CA MET A 493 -5.67 -18.23 10.85
C MET A 493 -7.10 -18.53 11.30
N TYR A 494 -7.53 -19.80 11.25
CA TYR A 494 -8.87 -20.21 11.71
C TYR A 494 -9.12 -19.78 13.16
N PHE A 495 -8.13 -19.86 14.03
CA PHE A 495 -8.26 -19.49 15.45
C PHE A 495 -8.01 -18.01 15.71
N ILE A 496 -7.14 -17.35 14.93
CA ILE A 496 -6.62 -16.02 15.23
C ILE A 496 -7.39 -14.92 14.48
N LEU A 497 -7.82 -15.14 13.22
CA LEU A 497 -8.41 -14.11 12.38
C LEU A 497 -9.90 -13.92 12.68
N PRO A 498 -10.34 -12.78 13.28
CA PRO A 498 -11.74 -12.44 13.43
C PRO A 498 -12.31 -11.89 12.12
N GLU A 499 -13.66 -11.97 11.93
CA GLU A 499 -14.31 -11.25 10.85
C GLU A 499 -14.53 -9.78 11.22
N THR A 500 -13.92 -8.88 10.45
CA THR A 500 -14.00 -7.43 10.70
C THR A 500 -14.93 -6.70 9.72
N GLU A 501 -15.37 -7.35 8.64
CA GLU A 501 -16.23 -6.70 7.65
C GLU A 501 -17.62 -6.40 8.21
N GLY A 502 -18.10 -5.16 7.97
CA GLY A 502 -19.39 -4.69 8.49
C GLY A 502 -19.42 -4.38 9.99
N ARG A 503 -18.23 -4.32 10.64
CA ARG A 503 -18.09 -3.94 12.06
C ARG A 503 -17.63 -2.48 12.18
N SER A 504 -18.02 -1.84 13.27
CA SER A 504 -17.48 -0.51 13.58
C SER A 504 -16.05 -0.61 14.11
N LEU A 505 -15.24 0.45 13.88
CA LEU A 505 -13.86 0.50 14.39
C LEU A 505 -13.82 0.40 15.93
N GLN A 506 -14.89 0.83 16.62
CA GLN A 506 -14.99 0.73 18.06
C GLN A 506 -15.18 -0.73 18.51
N GLU A 507 -16.09 -1.48 17.88
CA GLU A 507 -16.28 -2.90 18.17
C GLU A 507 -14.99 -3.71 17.98
N ILE A 508 -14.24 -3.40 16.90
CA ILE A 508 -12.95 -4.05 16.62
C ILE A 508 -11.92 -3.69 17.70
N SER A 509 -11.84 -2.42 18.09
CA SER A 509 -10.93 -1.95 19.13
C SER A 509 -11.26 -2.57 20.51
N ASP A 510 -12.55 -2.69 20.84
CA ASP A 510 -13.02 -3.30 22.09
C ASP A 510 -12.69 -4.79 22.17
N HIS A 511 -12.79 -5.50 21.04
CA HIS A 511 -12.39 -6.91 20.93
C HIS A 511 -10.92 -7.11 21.28
N PHE A 512 -10.03 -6.30 20.69
CA PHE A 512 -8.59 -6.38 20.97
C PHE A 512 -8.19 -5.76 22.32
N GLY A 513 -9.06 -4.93 22.90
CA GLY A 513 -8.90 -4.38 24.25
C GLY A 513 -9.30 -5.33 25.39
N GLY A 514 -9.77 -6.54 25.09
CA GLY A 514 -10.23 -7.52 26.09
C GLY A 514 -11.70 -7.36 26.47
N GLY A 515 -12.48 -6.56 25.73
CA GLY A 515 -13.92 -6.42 25.85
C GLY A 515 -14.71 -7.56 25.20
N THR A 516 -15.79 -7.23 24.50
CA THR A 516 -16.68 -8.20 23.83
C THR A 516 -15.97 -8.91 22.67
N LYS A 517 -16.02 -10.26 22.66
CA LYS A 517 -15.52 -11.03 21.52
C LYS A 517 -16.36 -10.80 20.26
N LEU A 518 -15.70 -10.54 19.13
CA LEU A 518 -16.38 -10.49 17.84
C LEU A 518 -16.93 -11.88 17.49
N ASP A 519 -18.18 -11.88 17.02
CA ASP A 519 -18.76 -13.05 16.41
C ASP A 519 -18.20 -13.18 14.97
N ASN A 520 -17.82 -14.38 14.55
CA ASN A 520 -17.22 -14.65 13.24
C ASN A 520 -18.24 -14.66 12.08
N LYS A 521 -19.46 -14.19 12.32
CA LYS A 521 -20.51 -14.11 11.29
C LYS A 521 -20.34 -12.83 10.47
N PHE A 522 -20.35 -12.99 9.14
CA PHE A 522 -20.36 -11.87 8.21
C PHE A 522 -21.62 -11.02 8.41
N ARG A 523 -21.46 -9.70 8.56
CA ARG A 523 -22.55 -8.73 8.63
C ARG A 523 -22.57 -7.90 7.36
N ARG A 524 -23.58 -8.08 6.53
CA ARG A 524 -23.80 -7.23 5.36
C ARG A 524 -24.05 -5.79 5.82
N THR A 525 -23.23 -4.84 5.41
CA THR A 525 -23.48 -3.41 5.68
C THR A 525 -24.83 -3.04 5.04
N ARG A 526 -25.88 -2.88 5.86
CA ARG A 526 -27.14 -2.32 5.37
C ARG A 526 -26.84 -0.91 4.88
N ARG A 527 -27.16 -0.61 3.63
CA ARG A 527 -27.26 0.78 3.18
C ARG A 527 -28.19 1.47 4.16
N PRO A 528 -27.84 2.66 4.74
CA PRO A 528 -28.78 3.39 5.58
C PRO A 528 -30.07 3.56 4.76
N SER A 529 -31.17 3.05 5.28
CA SER A 529 -32.47 3.27 4.67
C SER A 529 -32.71 4.79 4.73
N LYS A 530 -33.29 5.36 3.69
CA LYS A 530 -33.58 6.81 3.59
C LYS A 530 -34.49 7.35 4.71
N SER A 531 -34.87 6.54 5.69
CA SER A 531 -35.80 6.90 6.76
C SER A 531 -35.16 7.40 8.06
N ASN A 532 -33.82 7.51 8.15
CA ASN A 532 -33.13 8.00 9.36
C ASN A 532 -32.37 9.31 9.12
N SER A 533 -32.83 10.16 8.20
CA SER A 533 -32.35 11.55 8.11
C SER A 533 -32.82 12.45 9.27
N ASP A 534 -33.70 11.94 10.15
CA ASP A 534 -34.35 12.74 11.20
C ASP A 534 -33.84 12.48 12.63
N ILE A 535 -32.80 11.64 12.81
CA ILE A 535 -32.29 11.31 14.18
C ILE A 535 -31.02 12.09 14.54
N TYR A 536 -30.48 12.89 13.64
CA TYR A 536 -29.40 13.85 13.98
C TYR A 536 -29.87 15.29 14.08
N SER A 537 -31.17 15.53 14.34
CA SER A 537 -31.59 16.75 14.99
C SER A 537 -31.21 16.63 16.47
N PHE A 538 -30.11 17.22 16.86
CA PHE A 538 -29.76 17.44 18.25
C PHE A 538 -30.98 18.02 18.97
N ASN A 539 -31.49 17.30 19.95
CA ASN A 539 -32.45 17.78 20.94
C ASN A 539 -31.79 18.92 21.75
N VAL A 540 -31.87 20.12 21.21
CA VAL A 540 -31.55 21.38 21.91
C VAL A 540 -32.86 21.98 22.44
N ASN A 541 -33.72 21.18 22.99
CA ASN A 541 -34.89 21.70 23.73
C ASN A 541 -35.18 20.76 24.88
N THR A 542 -34.58 21.01 26.03
CA THR A 542 -35.17 20.87 27.38
C THR A 542 -34.16 21.32 28.43
N ILE A 543 -33.86 22.60 28.50
CA ILE A 543 -33.61 23.25 29.78
C ILE A 543 -34.71 24.32 29.90
N SER A 544 -35.83 23.91 30.43
CA SER A 544 -36.83 24.82 30.94
C SER A 544 -36.24 25.48 32.21
N ILE A 545 -35.87 26.73 32.08
CA ILE A 545 -35.61 27.61 33.24
C ILE A 545 -36.96 27.88 33.88
N ASN A 546 -37.22 27.26 35.02
CA ASN A 546 -38.25 27.70 35.94
C ASN A 546 -37.86 29.09 36.47
N ARG A 547 -38.54 30.12 35.94
CA ARG A 547 -38.67 31.41 36.63
C ARG A 547 -39.81 31.24 37.62
N ASP A 548 -39.48 31.08 38.87
CA ASP A 548 -40.33 31.55 39.96
C ASP A 548 -39.42 32.04 41.09
N GLY A 549 -39.41 33.35 41.25
CA GLY A 549 -38.83 33.99 42.39
C GLY A 549 -39.82 33.97 43.53
N SER A 550 -39.31 33.75 44.75
CA SER A 550 -39.76 34.46 45.95
C SER A 550 -38.99 33.98 47.17
N VAL A 551 -38.38 34.98 47.83
CA VAL A 551 -37.86 35.12 49.21
C VAL A 551 -36.67 34.25 49.59
#